data_247429691c6ef241fd23afbdeaeb4f78
#
_entry.id   247429691c6ef241fd23afbdeaeb4f78
#
_cell.length_a   1.000
_cell.length_b   1.000
_cell.length_c   1.000
_cell.angle_alpha   90.00
_cell.angle_beta   90.00
_cell.angle_gamma   90.00
#
_symmetry.space_group_name_H-M   'P 1'
#
loop_
_entity.id
_entity.type
_entity.pdbx_description
1 polymer ?
#
loop_
_entity_poly.entity_id
_entity_poly.type
_entity_poly.pdbx_seq_one_letter_code
_entity_poly.pdbx_strand_id
1 'polypeptide(L)'
;KEQVPFLASEPLSDAMVWSKGNDYTFRLRPSTYMQAKMLAEEAAKLPAKRWVTVAPNYEYGQSAVENFKAALKELRPDVEFVGEQWPALGKIEAGVTVQALLRERPDAIYNVTFGADLAKFVREGSLRGLFDDRSVVSLLTGEPEYLLPLGAEAPEGWIVTGYPFDQIDTPEHDKFAEAYRASFNEEPMVGSIVGYTTMKSIAAALDKAGSTDAGAIIEALSGLEVDSPFGPIVYRSADHQSTLGAFVGRTAVVDGQPRMVDWHYAKGGDYLTGGDEAAAMRPAN
;
A
#
# COMPACT_ATOMS: atom_id res chain seq x y z
N LYS A 1 24.69 -11.20 14.79
CA LYS A 1 23.34 -11.62 15.14
C LYS A 1 22.97 -12.73 14.18
N GLU A 2 21.84 -13.36 14.34
CA GLU A 2 21.45 -14.53 13.58
C GLU A 2 21.35 -14.20 12.08
N GLN A 3 22.13 -14.89 11.26
CA GLN A 3 22.20 -14.67 9.81
C GLN A 3 21.10 -15.50 9.12
N VAL A 4 19.84 -15.11 9.32
CA VAL A 4 18.67 -15.82 8.79
C VAL A 4 18.00 -14.98 7.72
N PRO A 5 17.76 -15.52 6.51
CA PRO A 5 16.98 -14.83 5.48
C PRO A 5 15.58 -14.50 5.99
N PHE A 6 15.14 -13.26 5.77
CA PHE A 6 13.82 -12.79 6.15
C PHE A 6 13.13 -12.16 4.94
N LEU A 7 12.08 -12.79 4.46
CA LEU A 7 11.23 -12.25 3.42
C LEU A 7 10.01 -11.60 4.09
N ALA A 8 10.03 -10.28 4.21
CA ALA A 8 8.95 -9.48 4.73
C ALA A 8 7.82 -9.40 3.69
N SER A 9 6.70 -10.04 3.99
CA SER A 9 5.55 -10.10 3.09
C SER A 9 4.63 -8.87 3.22
N GLU A 10 4.23 -8.48 4.44
CA GLU A 10 3.21 -7.46 4.69
C GLU A 10 3.72 -6.05 5.02
N PRO A 11 4.85 -5.84 5.71
CA PRO A 11 5.25 -4.50 6.12
C PRO A 11 5.56 -3.56 4.94
N LEU A 12 5.04 -2.33 5.02
CA LEU A 12 5.15 -1.33 3.95
C LEU A 12 6.18 -0.22 4.24
N SER A 13 6.61 -0.09 5.48
CA SER A 13 7.57 0.91 5.94
C SER A 13 8.87 0.95 5.14
N ASP A 14 9.28 2.10 4.66
CA ASP A 14 10.50 2.25 3.85
C ASP A 14 11.76 1.89 4.64
N ALA A 15 11.79 2.23 5.92
CA ALA A 15 12.95 1.97 6.78
C ALA A 15 13.39 0.50 6.79
N MET A 16 12.46 -0.45 6.54
CA MET A 16 12.75 -1.88 6.60
C MET A 16 13.85 -2.34 5.64
N VAL A 17 13.86 -1.81 4.43
CA VAL A 17 14.85 -2.16 3.40
C VAL A 17 15.84 -1.03 3.13
N TRP A 18 15.58 0.18 3.67
CA TRP A 18 16.46 1.33 3.57
C TRP A 18 17.23 1.57 4.89
N SER A 19 16.86 2.53 5.71
CA SER A 19 17.64 2.96 6.88
C SER A 19 17.86 1.89 7.95
N LYS A 20 17.05 0.84 7.98
CA LYS A 20 17.20 -0.37 8.83
C LYS A 20 17.44 -1.63 8.00
N GLY A 21 17.65 -1.47 6.69
CA GLY A 21 17.92 -2.56 5.77
C GLY A 21 19.22 -3.27 6.11
N ASN A 22 19.29 -4.55 5.73
CA ASN A 22 20.46 -5.39 5.88
C ASN A 22 20.45 -6.48 4.80
N ASP A 23 21.52 -7.24 4.67
CA ASP A 23 21.68 -8.23 3.60
C ASP A 23 20.70 -9.41 3.69
N TYR A 24 20.06 -9.60 4.85
CA TYR A 24 19.17 -10.73 5.12
C TYR A 24 17.69 -10.42 4.95
N THR A 25 17.32 -9.15 4.76
CA THR A 25 15.92 -8.71 4.71
C THR A 25 15.50 -8.34 3.30
N PHE A 26 14.49 -9.01 2.78
CA PHE A 26 13.81 -8.72 1.52
C PHE A 26 12.36 -8.32 1.78
N ARG A 27 11.76 -7.50 0.91
CA ARG A 27 10.35 -7.10 1.01
C ARG A 27 9.58 -7.38 -0.26
N LEU A 28 8.39 -7.96 -0.10
CA LEU A 28 7.49 -8.28 -1.21
C LEU A 28 6.59 -7.10 -1.59
N ARG A 29 5.78 -6.60 -0.65
CA ARG A 29 4.77 -5.56 -0.95
C ARG A 29 5.39 -4.23 -1.36
N PRO A 30 4.68 -3.44 -2.21
CA PRO A 30 5.11 -2.09 -2.54
C PRO A 30 5.17 -1.22 -1.28
N SER A 31 6.24 -0.43 -1.18
CA SER A 31 6.52 0.41 -0.02
C SER A 31 5.57 1.57 0.13
N THR A 32 5.61 2.26 1.29
CA THR A 32 4.95 3.55 1.48
C THR A 32 5.42 4.59 0.47
N TYR A 33 6.70 4.62 0.12
CA TYR A 33 7.26 5.47 -0.94
C TYR A 33 6.60 5.19 -2.30
N MET A 34 6.57 3.93 -2.73
CA MET A 34 5.99 3.53 -4.02
C MET A 34 4.50 3.89 -4.09
N GLN A 35 3.71 3.48 -3.09
CA GLN A 35 2.27 3.72 -3.08
C GLN A 35 1.91 5.20 -2.93
N ALA A 36 2.68 5.96 -2.16
CA ALA A 36 2.50 7.41 -2.03
C ALA A 36 2.71 8.13 -3.38
N LYS A 37 3.71 7.72 -4.16
CA LYS A 37 3.92 8.26 -5.52
C LYS A 37 2.78 7.89 -6.47
N MET A 38 2.31 6.64 -6.46
CA MET A 38 1.15 6.20 -7.24
C MET A 38 -0.09 7.07 -6.95
N LEU A 39 -0.36 7.30 -5.67
CA LEU A 39 -1.49 8.12 -5.24
C LEU A 39 -1.27 9.61 -5.51
N ALA A 40 -0.05 10.11 -5.41
CA ALA A 40 0.26 11.51 -5.69
C ALA A 40 0.04 11.88 -7.16
N GLU A 41 0.28 10.98 -8.10
CA GLU A 41 -0.02 11.18 -9.52
C GLU A 41 -1.53 11.39 -9.76
N GLU A 42 -2.38 10.63 -9.08
CA GLU A 42 -3.83 10.83 -9.15
C GLU A 42 -4.28 12.08 -8.39
N ALA A 43 -3.70 12.34 -7.22
CA ALA A 43 -3.95 13.53 -6.43
C ALA A 43 -3.59 14.83 -7.18
N ALA A 44 -2.53 14.79 -7.97
CA ALA A 44 -2.09 15.96 -8.76
C ALA A 44 -3.10 16.40 -9.82
N LYS A 45 -4.00 15.51 -10.25
CA LYS A 45 -5.08 15.81 -11.20
C LYS A 45 -6.25 16.54 -10.54
N LEU A 46 -6.32 16.57 -9.21
CA LEU A 46 -7.38 17.23 -8.46
C LEU A 46 -7.17 18.75 -8.41
N PRO A 47 -8.25 19.56 -8.38
CA PRO A 47 -8.13 21.00 -8.23
C PRO A 47 -7.72 21.44 -6.81
N ALA A 48 -7.67 20.52 -5.87
CA ALA A 48 -7.41 20.76 -4.46
C ALA A 48 -6.04 21.39 -4.21
N LYS A 49 -5.99 22.40 -3.35
CA LYS A 49 -4.77 23.08 -2.92
C LYS A 49 -4.48 22.92 -1.44
N ARG A 50 -5.52 22.89 -0.60
CA ARG A 50 -5.40 22.78 0.85
C ARG A 50 -5.63 21.34 1.28
N TRP A 51 -4.59 20.70 1.77
CA TRP A 51 -4.57 19.30 2.16
C TRP A 51 -4.44 19.14 3.67
N VAL A 52 -5.15 18.17 4.20
CA VAL A 52 -4.92 17.65 5.55
C VAL A 52 -4.56 16.17 5.49
N THR A 53 -3.89 15.66 6.52
CA THR A 53 -3.53 14.25 6.60
C THR A 53 -4.03 13.63 7.90
N VAL A 54 -4.40 12.36 7.86
CA VAL A 54 -4.68 11.55 9.03
C VAL A 54 -3.98 10.20 8.89
N ALA A 55 -3.11 9.86 9.83
CA ALA A 55 -2.29 8.65 9.79
C ALA A 55 -2.02 8.12 11.20
N PRO A 56 -1.90 6.79 11.37
CA PRO A 56 -1.55 6.23 12.67
C PRO A 56 -0.14 6.65 13.08
N ASN A 57 0.02 7.02 14.35
CA ASN A 57 1.27 7.56 14.89
C ASN A 57 2.33 6.48 15.13
N TYR A 58 2.88 5.96 14.06
CA TYR A 58 4.07 5.10 14.04
C TYR A 58 4.75 5.16 12.67
N GLU A 59 5.87 4.49 12.50
CA GLU A 59 6.78 4.62 11.35
C GLU A 59 6.07 4.48 9.99
N TYR A 60 5.14 3.53 9.83
CA TYR A 60 4.34 3.37 8.61
C TYR A 60 3.54 4.63 8.26
N GLY A 61 2.79 5.17 9.23
CA GLY A 61 1.99 6.36 9.00
C GLY A 61 2.84 7.59 8.68
N GLN A 62 3.95 7.77 9.42
CA GLN A 62 4.90 8.86 9.22
C GLN A 62 5.53 8.78 7.84
N SER A 63 6.06 7.62 7.45
CA SER A 63 6.65 7.37 6.13
C SER A 63 5.63 7.62 4.99
N ALA A 64 4.39 7.12 5.12
CA ALA A 64 3.35 7.33 4.12
C ALA A 64 3.01 8.81 3.92
N VAL A 65 2.87 9.58 5.01
CA VAL A 65 2.56 11.02 4.94
C VAL A 65 3.73 11.82 4.37
N GLU A 66 4.95 11.56 4.82
CA GLU A 66 6.15 12.25 4.33
C GLU A 66 6.33 12.04 2.82
N ASN A 67 6.23 10.79 2.35
CA ASN A 67 6.37 10.45 0.94
C ASN A 67 5.27 11.07 0.09
N PHE A 68 4.01 11.02 0.54
CA PHE A 68 2.91 11.63 -0.20
C PHE A 68 3.06 13.15 -0.30
N LYS A 69 3.44 13.81 0.80
CA LYS A 69 3.70 15.25 0.82
C LYS A 69 4.83 15.64 -0.14
N ALA A 70 5.92 14.88 -0.13
CA ALA A 70 7.05 15.11 -1.02
C ALA A 70 6.65 14.92 -2.49
N ALA A 71 6.06 13.78 -2.84
CA ALA A 71 5.66 13.46 -4.20
C ALA A 71 4.59 14.43 -4.74
N LEU A 72 3.59 14.77 -3.94
CA LEU A 72 2.55 15.69 -4.39
C LEU A 72 3.09 17.13 -4.56
N LYS A 73 3.98 17.59 -3.69
CA LYS A 73 4.61 18.92 -3.84
C LYS A 73 5.54 19.01 -5.06
N GLU A 74 6.18 17.93 -5.43
CA GLU A 74 6.99 17.86 -6.65
C GLU A 74 6.11 18.06 -7.89
N LEU A 75 4.94 17.40 -7.95
CA LEU A 75 4.00 17.47 -9.05
C LEU A 75 3.15 18.76 -9.02
N ARG A 76 2.83 19.27 -7.84
CA ARG A 76 1.95 20.40 -7.57
C ARG A 76 2.56 21.32 -6.50
N PRO A 77 3.53 22.18 -6.86
CA PRO A 77 4.16 23.11 -5.92
C PRO A 77 3.18 24.10 -5.25
N ASP A 78 2.00 24.27 -5.82
CA ASP A 78 0.94 25.17 -5.33
C ASP A 78 0.09 24.58 -4.20
N VAL A 79 0.31 23.32 -3.80
CA VAL A 79 -0.45 22.71 -2.69
C VAL A 79 0.15 23.05 -1.32
N GLU A 80 -0.72 23.15 -0.32
CA GLU A 80 -0.37 23.37 1.07
C GLU A 80 -0.94 22.25 1.95
N PHE A 81 -0.12 21.73 2.86
CA PHE A 81 -0.56 20.82 3.92
C PHE A 81 -0.83 21.66 5.17
N VAL A 82 -2.10 21.83 5.48
CA VAL A 82 -2.57 22.80 6.48
C VAL A 82 -2.88 22.17 7.84
N GLY A 83 -2.89 20.85 7.95
CA GLY A 83 -3.11 20.16 9.22
C GLY A 83 -2.83 18.67 9.13
N GLU A 84 -2.44 18.09 10.26
CA GLU A 84 -2.10 16.68 10.39
C GLU A 84 -2.72 16.11 11.67
N GLN A 85 -3.25 14.91 11.61
CA GLN A 85 -3.78 14.18 12.76
C GLN A 85 -3.08 12.82 12.88
N TRP A 86 -2.58 12.54 14.07
CA TRP A 86 -1.75 11.39 14.37
C TRP A 86 -2.35 10.54 15.50
N PRO A 87 -3.48 9.86 15.28
CA PRO A 87 -4.03 8.98 16.30
C PRO A 87 -3.08 7.80 16.59
N ALA A 88 -3.07 7.35 17.83
CA ALA A 88 -2.39 6.10 18.16
C ALA A 88 -3.08 4.93 17.45
N LEU A 89 -2.29 3.97 16.95
CA LEU A 89 -2.78 2.80 16.22
C LEU A 89 -3.87 2.05 17.01
N GLY A 90 -5.01 1.80 16.39
CA GLY A 90 -6.16 1.10 16.98
C GLY A 90 -6.96 1.93 17.97
N LYS A 91 -6.63 3.21 18.15
CA LYS A 91 -7.20 4.08 19.19
C LYS A 91 -7.66 5.45 18.70
N ILE A 92 -8.10 5.53 17.42
CA ILE A 92 -8.60 6.80 16.91
C ILE A 92 -9.80 7.30 17.73
N GLU A 93 -9.72 8.54 18.17
CA GLU A 93 -10.86 9.31 18.66
C GLU A 93 -11.47 10.06 17.48
N ALA A 94 -12.29 9.35 16.70
CA ALA A 94 -12.72 9.80 15.38
C ALA A 94 -13.44 11.15 15.42
N GLY A 95 -14.29 11.40 16.43
CA GLY A 95 -14.98 12.69 16.58
C GLY A 95 -14.04 13.88 16.77
N VAL A 96 -13.01 13.71 17.58
CA VAL A 96 -11.98 14.75 17.83
C VAL A 96 -11.14 14.95 16.58
N THR A 97 -10.70 13.86 15.95
CA THR A 97 -9.90 13.88 14.72
C THR A 97 -10.64 14.58 13.59
N VAL A 98 -11.88 14.17 13.31
CA VAL A 98 -12.72 14.75 12.26
C VAL A 98 -12.97 16.25 12.51
N GLN A 99 -13.26 16.63 13.75
CA GLN A 99 -13.46 18.03 14.08
C GLN A 99 -12.19 18.88 13.89
N ALA A 100 -11.03 18.32 14.21
CA ALA A 100 -9.75 19.01 14.00
C ALA A 100 -9.49 19.23 12.49
N LEU A 101 -9.71 18.20 11.67
CA LEU A 101 -9.56 18.31 10.21
C LEU A 101 -10.52 19.33 9.60
N LEU A 102 -11.79 19.36 10.02
CA LEU A 102 -12.79 20.31 9.53
C LEU A 102 -12.41 21.77 9.82
N ARG A 103 -11.76 22.06 10.96
CA ARG A 103 -11.31 23.41 11.31
C ARG A 103 -10.30 24.00 10.34
N GLU A 104 -9.50 23.15 9.72
CA GLU A 104 -8.49 23.55 8.72
C GLU A 104 -9.10 23.91 7.37
N ARG A 105 -10.40 23.64 7.15
CA ARG A 105 -11.11 23.89 5.89
C ARG A 105 -10.34 23.36 4.67
N PRO A 106 -10.04 22.06 4.63
CA PRO A 106 -9.29 21.47 3.54
C PRO A 106 -10.14 21.36 2.27
N ASP A 107 -9.46 21.31 1.12
CA ASP A 107 -10.05 20.91 -0.16
C ASP A 107 -9.94 19.39 -0.32
N ALA A 108 -8.90 18.78 0.27
CA ALA A 108 -8.65 17.36 0.18
C ALA A 108 -8.01 16.76 1.44
N ILE A 109 -8.15 15.46 1.57
CA ILE A 109 -7.69 14.68 2.73
C ILE A 109 -6.81 13.52 2.21
N TYR A 110 -5.64 13.35 2.79
CA TYR A 110 -4.86 12.13 2.66
C TYR A 110 -5.04 11.26 3.90
N ASN A 111 -5.67 10.09 3.72
CA ASN A 111 -5.95 9.13 4.78
C ASN A 111 -5.01 7.93 4.71
N VAL A 112 -4.44 7.56 5.85
CA VAL A 112 -3.56 6.39 6.00
C VAL A 112 -4.11 5.44 7.09
N THR A 113 -5.28 5.74 7.64
CA THR A 113 -5.92 4.84 8.63
C THR A 113 -6.43 3.56 7.94
N PHE A 114 -6.46 2.47 8.66
CA PHE A 114 -6.91 1.17 8.19
C PHE A 114 -7.65 0.39 9.28
N GLY A 115 -8.29 -0.72 8.91
CA GLY A 115 -9.00 -1.59 9.84
C GLY A 115 -10.10 -0.85 10.62
N ALA A 116 -10.17 -1.09 11.93
CA ALA A 116 -11.20 -0.50 12.79
C ALA A 116 -11.11 1.03 12.90
N ASP A 117 -9.89 1.59 12.81
CA ASP A 117 -9.70 3.04 12.83
C ASP A 117 -10.24 3.70 11.56
N LEU A 118 -10.08 3.08 10.39
CA LEU A 118 -10.68 3.52 9.13
C LEU A 118 -12.21 3.50 9.23
N ALA A 119 -12.80 2.42 9.71
CA ALA A 119 -14.25 2.31 9.84
C ALA A 119 -14.84 3.41 10.74
N LYS A 120 -14.20 3.69 11.88
CA LYS A 120 -14.60 4.79 12.76
C LYS A 120 -14.45 6.15 12.10
N PHE A 121 -13.34 6.36 11.36
CA PHE A 121 -13.06 7.61 10.66
C PHE A 121 -14.09 7.87 9.56
N VAL A 122 -14.40 6.85 8.75
CA VAL A 122 -15.42 6.92 7.69
C VAL A 122 -16.79 7.29 8.28
N ARG A 123 -17.26 6.55 9.29
CA ARG A 123 -18.57 6.80 9.93
C ARG A 123 -18.69 8.20 10.51
N GLU A 124 -17.70 8.59 11.31
CA GLU A 124 -17.73 9.91 11.95
C GLU A 124 -17.54 11.05 10.96
N GLY A 125 -16.67 10.84 9.94
CA GLY A 125 -16.45 11.80 8.86
C GLY A 125 -17.71 12.01 8.03
N SER A 126 -18.41 10.95 7.64
CA SER A 126 -19.69 11.02 6.92
C SER A 126 -20.76 11.72 7.76
N LEU A 127 -20.90 11.34 9.04
CA LEU A 127 -21.88 11.93 9.95
C LEU A 127 -21.70 13.46 10.11
N ARG A 128 -20.46 13.94 10.06
CA ARG A 128 -20.13 15.37 10.26
C ARG A 128 -19.87 16.12 8.94
N GLY A 129 -20.10 15.51 7.79
CA GLY A 129 -19.88 16.13 6.49
C GLY A 129 -18.41 16.44 6.17
N LEU A 130 -17.46 15.66 6.75
CA LEU A 130 -16.02 15.87 6.46
C LEU A 130 -15.70 15.61 4.99
N PHE A 131 -16.42 14.72 4.34
CA PHE A 131 -16.14 14.30 2.96
C PHE A 131 -16.99 15.06 1.94
N ASP A 132 -17.97 15.86 2.39
CA ASP A 132 -18.81 16.66 1.52
C ASP A 132 -17.96 17.69 0.76
N ASP A 133 -18.06 17.70 -0.56
CA ASP A 133 -17.32 18.61 -1.45
C ASP A 133 -15.77 18.55 -1.30
N ARG A 134 -15.23 17.46 -0.74
CA ARG A 134 -13.79 17.26 -0.57
C ARG A 134 -13.33 15.98 -1.23
N SER A 135 -12.17 16.08 -1.87
CA SER A 135 -11.49 14.90 -2.40
C SER A 135 -10.80 14.11 -1.29
N VAL A 136 -10.85 12.79 -1.37
CA VAL A 136 -10.11 11.92 -0.44
C VAL A 136 -9.19 11.00 -1.23
N VAL A 137 -7.95 10.97 -0.83
CA VAL A 137 -6.93 10.01 -1.30
C VAL A 137 -6.56 9.14 -0.12
N SER A 138 -6.65 7.83 -0.28
CA SER A 138 -6.54 6.92 0.85
C SER A 138 -5.70 5.68 0.54
N LEU A 139 -4.64 5.52 1.32
CA LEU A 139 -3.76 4.37 1.23
C LEU A 139 -4.48 3.12 1.76
N LEU A 140 -4.45 2.02 1.01
CA LEU A 140 -4.99 0.70 1.32
C LEU A 140 -6.53 0.58 1.42
N THR A 141 -7.30 1.66 1.36
CA THR A 141 -8.77 1.56 1.55
C THR A 141 -9.46 0.72 0.47
N GLY A 142 -8.85 0.56 -0.71
CA GLY A 142 -9.36 -0.33 -1.76
C GLY A 142 -9.01 -1.82 -1.56
N GLU A 143 -8.32 -2.18 -0.50
CA GLU A 143 -8.10 -3.58 -0.15
C GLU A 143 -9.39 -4.21 0.40
N PRO A 144 -9.80 -5.40 -0.06
CA PRO A 144 -11.04 -6.03 0.38
C PRO A 144 -11.17 -6.15 1.91
N GLU A 145 -10.06 -6.41 2.59
CA GLU A 145 -9.97 -6.50 4.05
C GLU A 145 -10.49 -5.24 4.77
N TYR A 146 -10.38 -4.09 4.12
CA TYR A 146 -10.76 -2.79 4.68
C TYR A 146 -12.01 -2.22 4.05
N LEU A 147 -12.23 -2.46 2.75
CA LEU A 147 -13.35 -1.91 2.02
C LEU A 147 -14.64 -2.69 2.25
N LEU A 148 -14.60 -4.02 2.17
CA LEU A 148 -15.81 -4.87 2.31
C LEU A 148 -16.50 -4.72 3.67
N PRO A 149 -15.80 -4.63 4.82
CA PRO A 149 -16.44 -4.43 6.11
C PRO A 149 -17.21 -3.12 6.27
N LEU A 150 -16.99 -2.12 5.41
CA LEU A 150 -17.74 -0.87 5.42
C LEU A 150 -19.16 -1.05 4.86
N GLY A 151 -19.39 -2.05 4.03
CA GLY A 151 -20.70 -2.32 3.45
C GLY A 151 -21.28 -1.09 2.76
N ALA A 152 -22.55 -0.78 3.05
CA ALA A 152 -23.23 0.40 2.50
C ALA A 152 -22.69 1.74 3.05
N GLU A 153 -21.84 1.73 4.07
CA GLU A 153 -21.17 2.94 4.60
C GLU A 153 -19.86 3.25 3.86
N ALA A 154 -19.47 2.42 2.89
CA ALA A 154 -18.26 2.65 2.12
C ALA A 154 -18.31 4.01 1.40
N PRO A 155 -17.28 4.83 1.48
CA PRO A 155 -17.25 6.10 0.79
C PRO A 155 -17.17 5.89 -0.73
N GLU A 156 -17.78 6.78 -1.48
CA GLU A 156 -17.71 6.77 -2.94
C GLU A 156 -16.72 7.81 -3.47
N GLY A 157 -16.03 7.48 -4.56
CA GLY A 157 -15.14 8.40 -5.26
C GLY A 157 -13.78 8.63 -4.60
N TRP A 158 -13.46 7.98 -3.48
CA TRP A 158 -12.12 8.07 -2.90
C TRP A 158 -11.08 7.46 -3.83
N ILE A 159 -9.98 8.14 -4.03
CA ILE A 159 -8.83 7.61 -4.76
C ILE A 159 -8.05 6.70 -3.81
N VAL A 160 -7.84 5.45 -4.18
CA VAL A 160 -7.30 4.45 -3.28
C VAL A 160 -6.26 3.56 -3.96
N THR A 161 -5.33 3.01 -3.16
CA THR A 161 -4.68 1.75 -3.51
C THR A 161 -5.50 0.58 -2.98
N GLY A 162 -5.48 -0.56 -3.70
CA GLY A 162 -6.27 -1.71 -3.29
C GLY A 162 -6.10 -2.94 -4.17
N TYR A 163 -7.14 -3.79 -4.16
CA TYR A 163 -7.17 -5.05 -4.91
C TYR A 163 -8.59 -5.32 -5.41
N PRO A 164 -8.88 -5.07 -6.70
CA PRO A 164 -10.17 -5.34 -7.33
C PRO A 164 -10.29 -6.84 -7.68
N PHE A 165 -10.32 -7.70 -6.66
CA PHE A 165 -10.16 -9.15 -6.74
C PHE A 165 -11.12 -9.86 -7.69
N ASP A 166 -12.31 -9.32 -7.90
CA ASP A 166 -13.38 -9.89 -8.74
C ASP A 166 -13.43 -9.27 -10.15
N GLN A 167 -12.45 -8.44 -10.53
CA GLN A 167 -12.44 -7.71 -11.79
C GLN A 167 -11.13 -7.88 -12.58
N ILE A 168 -10.15 -8.59 -12.02
CA ILE A 168 -8.88 -8.85 -12.69
C ILE A 168 -9.09 -10.05 -13.62
N ASP A 169 -8.92 -9.82 -14.92
CA ASP A 169 -9.06 -10.82 -15.98
C ASP A 169 -7.69 -11.09 -16.61
N THR A 170 -6.85 -11.83 -15.89
CA THR A 170 -5.54 -12.30 -16.37
C THR A 170 -5.39 -13.79 -16.05
N PRO A 171 -4.76 -14.58 -16.94
CA PRO A 171 -4.59 -16.02 -16.71
C PRO A 171 -3.88 -16.37 -15.40
N GLU A 172 -2.93 -15.55 -14.98
CA GLU A 172 -2.17 -15.75 -13.75
C GLU A 172 -3.04 -15.53 -12.50
N HIS A 173 -3.85 -14.46 -12.52
CA HIS A 173 -4.76 -14.15 -11.44
C HIS A 173 -5.91 -15.16 -11.37
N ASP A 174 -6.53 -15.50 -12.51
CA ASP A 174 -7.64 -16.44 -12.57
C ASP A 174 -7.25 -17.81 -12.03
N LYS A 175 -6.09 -18.31 -12.45
CA LYS A 175 -5.55 -19.58 -11.95
C LYS A 175 -5.37 -19.58 -10.43
N PHE A 176 -4.87 -18.48 -9.86
CA PHE A 176 -4.73 -18.34 -8.43
C PHE A 176 -6.10 -18.27 -7.74
N ALA A 177 -7.00 -17.40 -8.22
CA ALA A 177 -8.30 -17.17 -7.61
C ALA A 177 -9.20 -18.41 -7.63
N GLU A 178 -9.19 -19.15 -8.75
CA GLU A 178 -9.92 -20.43 -8.86
C GLU A 178 -9.38 -21.47 -7.87
N ALA A 179 -8.06 -21.62 -7.78
CA ALA A 179 -7.44 -22.56 -6.83
C ALA A 179 -7.73 -22.18 -5.37
N TYR A 180 -7.73 -20.87 -5.08
CA TYR A 180 -8.05 -20.35 -3.75
C TYR A 180 -9.51 -20.64 -3.38
N ARG A 181 -10.46 -20.29 -4.25
CA ARG A 181 -11.90 -20.58 -4.06
C ARG A 181 -12.17 -22.08 -3.88
N ALA A 182 -11.52 -22.92 -4.69
CA ALA A 182 -11.67 -24.37 -4.60
C ALA A 182 -11.15 -24.93 -3.25
N SER A 183 -10.12 -24.31 -2.68
CA SER A 183 -9.49 -24.78 -1.44
C SER A 183 -10.18 -24.25 -0.18
N PHE A 184 -10.68 -23.02 -0.20
CA PHE A 184 -11.14 -22.30 0.99
C PHE A 184 -12.64 -21.94 0.95
N ASN A 185 -13.29 -22.05 -0.21
CA ASN A 185 -14.68 -21.62 -0.45
C ASN A 185 -14.91 -20.13 -0.09
N GLU A 186 -13.89 -19.31 -0.31
CA GLU A 186 -13.87 -17.87 -0.06
C GLU A 186 -13.18 -17.14 -1.21
N GLU A 187 -13.44 -15.84 -1.36
CA GLU A 187 -12.71 -14.98 -2.28
C GLU A 187 -11.32 -14.64 -1.72
N PRO A 188 -10.29 -14.57 -2.60
CA PRO A 188 -8.97 -14.16 -2.15
C PRO A 188 -8.96 -12.68 -1.77
N MET A 189 -8.23 -12.36 -0.72
CA MET A 189 -7.94 -11.00 -0.27
C MET A 189 -6.46 -10.66 -0.53
N VAL A 190 -6.02 -9.44 -0.23
CA VAL A 190 -4.61 -9.05 -0.43
C VAL A 190 -3.67 -9.97 0.32
N GLY A 191 -3.97 -10.30 1.57
CA GLY A 191 -3.17 -11.24 2.36
C GLY A 191 -3.02 -12.61 1.70
N SER A 192 -4.03 -13.08 0.94
CA SER A 192 -3.96 -14.34 0.21
C SER A 192 -2.96 -14.28 -0.95
N ILE A 193 -2.98 -13.19 -1.74
CA ILE A 193 -2.01 -12.94 -2.83
C ILE A 193 -0.59 -12.84 -2.26
N VAL A 194 -0.44 -12.08 -1.21
CA VAL A 194 0.85 -11.82 -0.56
C VAL A 194 1.43 -13.12 0.01
N GLY A 195 0.63 -13.90 0.72
CA GLY A 195 1.04 -15.21 1.25
C GLY A 195 1.44 -16.18 0.15
N TYR A 196 0.62 -16.30 -0.90
CA TYR A 196 0.91 -17.15 -2.05
C TYR A 196 2.20 -16.76 -2.76
N THR A 197 2.38 -15.47 -3.05
CA THR A 197 3.57 -14.94 -3.72
C THR A 197 4.81 -15.10 -2.85
N THR A 198 4.70 -14.93 -1.54
CA THR A 198 5.78 -15.17 -0.59
C THR A 198 6.27 -16.61 -0.66
N MET A 199 5.34 -17.58 -0.62
CA MET A 199 5.72 -19.00 -0.69
C MET A 199 6.31 -19.38 -2.04
N LYS A 200 5.80 -18.83 -3.15
CA LYS A 200 6.43 -19.00 -4.46
C LYS A 200 7.84 -18.41 -4.52
N SER A 201 8.06 -17.26 -3.92
CA SER A 201 9.37 -16.62 -3.86
C SER A 201 10.37 -17.44 -3.05
N ILE A 202 9.94 -18.00 -1.93
CA ILE A 202 10.78 -18.89 -1.11
C ILE A 202 11.14 -20.16 -1.89
N ALA A 203 10.16 -20.80 -2.55
CA ALA A 203 10.39 -21.99 -3.34
C ALA A 203 11.37 -21.71 -4.49
N ALA A 204 11.14 -20.64 -5.26
CA ALA A 204 12.03 -20.26 -6.35
C ALA A 204 13.45 -19.90 -5.87
N ALA A 205 13.58 -19.27 -4.70
CA ALA A 205 14.88 -18.98 -4.12
C ALA A 205 15.64 -20.26 -3.72
N LEU A 206 14.94 -21.22 -3.11
CA LEU A 206 15.52 -22.52 -2.72
C LEU A 206 15.94 -23.34 -3.96
N ASP A 207 15.09 -23.38 -4.99
CA ASP A 207 15.39 -24.06 -6.24
C ASP A 207 16.61 -23.43 -6.93
N LYS A 208 16.69 -22.10 -6.98
CA LYS A 208 17.83 -21.38 -7.56
C LYS A 208 19.12 -21.56 -6.74
N ALA A 209 18.99 -21.55 -5.41
CA ALA A 209 20.13 -21.75 -4.51
C ALA A 209 20.66 -23.18 -4.54
N GLY A 210 19.80 -24.17 -4.79
CA GLY A 210 20.14 -25.60 -4.68
C GLY A 210 20.62 -26.00 -3.28
N SER A 211 20.33 -25.20 -2.26
CA SER A 211 20.84 -25.31 -0.89
C SER A 211 19.90 -24.68 0.10
N THR A 212 19.97 -25.11 1.36
CA THR A 212 19.32 -24.47 2.51
C THR A 212 20.26 -23.55 3.30
N ASP A 213 21.48 -23.34 2.79
CA ASP A 213 22.41 -22.37 3.39
C ASP A 213 21.91 -20.95 3.26
N ALA A 214 21.99 -20.19 4.35
CA ALA A 214 21.45 -18.84 4.40
C ALA A 214 22.08 -17.89 3.39
N GLY A 215 23.41 -17.98 3.19
CA GLY A 215 24.13 -17.17 2.22
C GLY A 215 23.71 -17.47 0.78
N ALA A 216 23.56 -18.77 0.45
CA ALA A 216 23.10 -19.19 -0.88
C ALA A 216 21.66 -18.72 -1.17
N ILE A 217 20.77 -18.75 -0.16
CA ILE A 217 19.39 -18.28 -0.30
C ILE A 217 19.36 -16.75 -0.53
N ILE A 218 20.17 -15.98 0.19
CA ILE A 218 20.26 -14.51 0.04
C ILE A 218 20.78 -14.16 -1.35
N GLU A 219 21.83 -14.83 -1.81
CA GLU A 219 22.36 -14.64 -3.16
C GLU A 219 21.30 -14.98 -4.23
N ALA A 220 20.56 -16.07 -4.03
CA ALA A 220 19.49 -16.48 -4.93
C ALA A 220 18.32 -15.48 -4.97
N LEU A 221 17.92 -14.91 -3.82
CA LEU A 221 16.88 -13.89 -3.71
C LEU A 221 17.27 -12.58 -4.40
N SER A 222 18.54 -12.21 -4.37
CA SER A 222 19.04 -11.00 -5.02
C SER A 222 18.89 -11.10 -6.54
N GLY A 223 18.05 -10.27 -7.14
CA GLY A 223 17.71 -10.32 -8.57
C GLY A 223 16.81 -11.50 -8.95
N LEU A 224 16.12 -12.12 -8.01
CA LEU A 224 15.20 -13.22 -8.28
C LEU A 224 13.94 -12.71 -8.99
N GLU A 225 13.62 -13.32 -10.12
CA GLU A 225 12.35 -13.17 -10.83
C GLU A 225 11.35 -14.23 -10.36
N VAL A 226 10.10 -13.82 -10.10
CA VAL A 226 9.02 -14.70 -9.66
C VAL A 226 7.73 -14.30 -10.35
N ASP A 227 7.00 -15.27 -10.89
CA ASP A 227 5.65 -15.06 -11.39
C ASP A 227 4.66 -14.92 -10.23
N SER A 228 4.09 -13.75 -10.08
CA SER A 228 2.99 -13.51 -9.13
C SER A 228 1.64 -13.52 -9.83
N PRO A 229 0.51 -13.61 -9.10
CA PRO A 229 -0.83 -13.43 -9.68
C PRO A 229 -1.06 -12.05 -10.34
N PHE A 230 -0.21 -11.06 -10.05
CA PHE A 230 -0.22 -9.73 -10.68
C PHE A 230 0.82 -9.58 -11.81
N GLY A 231 1.39 -10.69 -12.25
CA GLY A 231 2.46 -10.73 -13.24
C GLY A 231 3.85 -10.92 -12.62
N PRO A 232 4.91 -10.90 -13.47
CA PRO A 232 6.26 -11.14 -13.00
C PRO A 232 6.79 -10.01 -12.13
N ILE A 233 7.51 -10.38 -11.08
CA ILE A 233 8.18 -9.46 -10.14
C ILE A 233 9.64 -9.82 -10.02
N VAL A 234 10.46 -8.83 -9.62
CA VAL A 234 11.89 -9.00 -9.37
C VAL A 234 12.22 -8.45 -7.98
N TYR A 235 12.99 -9.18 -7.19
CA TYR A 235 13.60 -8.64 -5.97
C TYR A 235 14.89 -7.91 -6.33
N ARG A 236 14.92 -6.57 -6.26
CA ARG A 236 16.08 -5.78 -6.63
C ARG A 236 17.30 -6.11 -5.76
N SER A 237 18.47 -6.18 -6.37
CA SER A 237 19.72 -6.36 -5.63
C SER A 237 20.16 -5.10 -4.87
N ALA A 238 19.73 -3.91 -5.32
CA ALA A 238 20.14 -2.63 -4.73
C ALA A 238 19.63 -2.44 -3.29
N ASP A 239 18.37 -2.81 -3.02
CA ASP A 239 17.72 -2.59 -1.72
C ASP A 239 16.81 -3.74 -1.28
N HIS A 240 16.78 -4.85 -2.00
CA HIS A 240 15.96 -6.03 -1.70
C HIS A 240 14.44 -5.78 -1.73
N GLN A 241 14.01 -4.67 -2.35
CA GLN A 241 12.61 -4.38 -2.62
C GLN A 241 12.13 -5.12 -3.86
N SER A 242 10.98 -5.79 -3.81
CA SER A 242 10.37 -6.34 -5.01
C SER A 242 9.73 -5.26 -5.88
N THR A 243 9.54 -5.59 -7.16
CA THR A 243 8.82 -4.74 -8.13
C THR A 243 7.31 -4.99 -8.15
N LEU A 244 6.75 -5.65 -7.14
CA LEU A 244 5.30 -5.80 -7.02
C LEU A 244 4.65 -4.42 -6.97
N GLY A 245 3.60 -4.23 -7.77
CA GLY A 245 2.82 -3.00 -7.83
C GLY A 245 1.58 -3.03 -6.96
N ALA A 246 0.71 -2.05 -7.17
CA ALA A 246 -0.60 -1.97 -6.55
C ALA A 246 -1.65 -1.55 -7.58
N PHE A 247 -2.92 -1.86 -7.33
CA PHE A 247 -4.00 -1.29 -8.11
C PHE A 247 -4.37 0.08 -7.53
N VAL A 248 -4.51 1.05 -8.41
CA VAL A 248 -4.96 2.41 -8.08
C VAL A 248 -6.30 2.63 -8.76
N GLY A 249 -7.27 3.12 -8.03
CA GLY A 249 -8.63 3.34 -8.56
C GLY A 249 -9.48 4.14 -7.59
N ARG A 250 -10.80 3.97 -7.70
CA ARG A 250 -11.77 4.68 -6.87
C ARG A 250 -12.66 3.71 -6.13
N THR A 251 -13.14 4.13 -4.97
CA THR A 251 -14.18 3.40 -4.25
C THR A 251 -15.56 3.73 -4.82
N ALA A 252 -16.44 2.73 -4.87
CA ALA A 252 -17.85 2.88 -5.22
C ALA A 252 -18.71 1.85 -4.49
N VAL A 253 -20.00 2.09 -4.41
CA VAL A 253 -20.99 1.09 -3.99
C VAL A 253 -21.78 0.66 -5.23
N VAL A 254 -21.59 -0.56 -5.67
CA VAL A 254 -22.23 -1.13 -6.85
C VAL A 254 -23.14 -2.27 -6.39
N ASP A 255 -24.43 -2.19 -6.71
CA ASP A 255 -25.43 -3.18 -6.27
C ASP A 255 -25.43 -3.42 -4.75
N GLY A 256 -25.20 -2.35 -3.98
CA GLY A 256 -25.15 -2.38 -2.51
C GLY A 256 -23.87 -3.00 -1.92
N GLN A 257 -22.88 -3.30 -2.77
CA GLN A 257 -21.59 -3.85 -2.35
C GLN A 257 -20.46 -2.85 -2.62
N PRO A 258 -19.56 -2.62 -1.66
CA PRO A 258 -18.41 -1.75 -1.88
C PRO A 258 -17.42 -2.42 -2.82
N ARG A 259 -16.94 -1.65 -3.80
CA ARG A 259 -16.02 -2.12 -4.83
C ARG A 259 -14.98 -1.06 -5.16
N MET A 260 -13.89 -1.50 -5.76
CA MET A 260 -12.94 -0.65 -6.43
C MET A 260 -13.31 -0.57 -7.91
N VAL A 261 -13.41 0.64 -8.45
CA VAL A 261 -13.77 0.93 -9.86
C VAL A 261 -12.73 1.86 -10.50
N ASP A 262 -12.80 2.03 -11.83
CA ASP A 262 -11.91 2.91 -12.59
C ASP A 262 -10.42 2.72 -12.24
N TRP A 263 -10.03 1.47 -12.10
CA TRP A 263 -8.71 1.10 -11.62
C TRP A 263 -7.74 0.75 -12.75
N HIS A 264 -6.47 0.87 -12.44
CA HIS A 264 -5.38 0.34 -13.25
C HIS A 264 -4.30 -0.28 -12.34
N TYR A 265 -3.49 -1.18 -12.90
CA TYR A 265 -2.34 -1.71 -12.19
C TYR A 265 -1.14 -0.77 -12.36
N ALA A 266 -0.72 -0.15 -11.27
CA ALA A 266 0.50 0.65 -11.22
C ALA A 266 1.70 -0.29 -10.98
N LYS A 267 2.53 -0.47 -12.03
CA LYS A 267 3.68 -1.38 -11.98
C LYS A 267 4.71 -0.86 -10.98
N GLY A 268 5.02 -1.66 -9.96
CA GLY A 268 5.91 -1.20 -8.89
C GLY A 268 7.30 -0.78 -9.35
N GLY A 269 7.82 -1.39 -10.42
CA GLY A 269 9.10 -1.01 -11.00
C GLY A 269 9.19 0.46 -11.44
N ASP A 270 8.06 1.06 -11.85
CA ASP A 270 8.00 2.46 -12.33
C ASP A 270 8.05 3.47 -11.17
N TYR A 271 7.82 3.02 -9.94
CA TYR A 271 7.74 3.86 -8.74
C TYR A 271 8.90 3.67 -7.76
N LEU A 272 9.90 2.90 -8.15
CA LEU A 272 11.11 2.70 -7.37
C LEU A 272 12.10 3.87 -7.56
N THR A 273 12.88 4.16 -6.52
CA THR A 273 14.01 5.09 -6.65
C THR A 273 15.15 4.44 -7.43
N GLY A 274 16.09 5.24 -7.94
CA GLY A 274 17.27 4.74 -8.64
C GLY A 274 18.09 3.76 -7.78
N GLY A 275 18.75 2.79 -8.41
CA GLY A 275 19.48 1.75 -7.69
C GLY A 275 20.60 2.31 -6.79
N ASP A 276 21.36 3.28 -7.27
CA ASP A 276 22.43 3.93 -6.49
C ASP A 276 21.87 4.75 -5.32
N GLU A 277 20.76 5.44 -5.52
CA GLU A 277 20.06 6.19 -4.48
C GLU A 277 19.51 5.23 -3.42
N ALA A 278 18.85 4.14 -3.84
CA ALA A 278 18.34 3.12 -2.93
C ALA A 278 19.45 2.49 -2.09
N ALA A 279 20.59 2.19 -2.71
CA ALA A 279 21.76 1.65 -2.00
C ALA A 279 22.32 2.65 -0.98
N ALA A 280 22.35 3.94 -1.30
CA ALA A 280 22.80 5.00 -0.39
C ALA A 280 21.88 5.22 0.81
N MET A 281 20.61 4.84 0.74
CA MET A 281 19.66 4.90 1.85
C MET A 281 19.84 3.77 2.87
N ARG A 282 20.62 2.73 2.52
CA ARG A 282 20.90 1.59 3.41
C ARG A 282 22.08 1.92 4.33
N PRO A 283 22.15 1.28 5.52
CA PRO A 283 23.33 1.36 6.35
C PRO A 283 24.59 0.93 5.58
N ALA A 284 25.70 1.64 5.76
CA ALA A 284 26.99 1.15 5.29
C ALA A 284 27.31 -0.16 6.03
N ASN A 285 27.66 -1.20 5.29
CA ASN A 285 28.07 -2.50 5.83
C ASN A 285 29.46 -2.39 6.49
#